data_b395e52aa78fbc1cf40563fa336a4d35
#
_entry.id   b395e52aa78fbc1cf40563fa336a4d35
#
_cell.length_a   1.000
_cell.length_b   1.000
_cell.length_c   1.000
_cell.angle_alpha   90.00
_cell.angle_beta   90.00
_cell.angle_gamma   90.00
#
_symmetry.space_group_name_H-M   'P 1'
#
loop_
_entity.id
_entity.type
_entity.pdbx_description
1 polymer ?
#
loop_
_entity_poly.entity_id
_entity_poly.type
_entity_poly.pdbx_seq_one_letter_code
_entity_poly.pdbx_strand_id
1 'polypeptide(L)'
;MAYLSVRAGVKNKENIIPCLLLKFDIAPALSLGIGCLIIWSSLGIIRETLNILLEGTPRGLSVEQIVSSLTAIDGVNDVHDVHVWSISSDSHALSCHVRIADMPLSESENILRQVTDLLASRFHIHHTTIQFENALCTIPHGCVIPIGVPAERQEEAQG
;
A
#
# COMPACT_ATOMS: atom_id res chain seq x y z
N MET A 1 53.60 68.52 21.60
CA MET A 1 52.95 67.23 21.95
C MET A 1 51.46 67.39 21.78
N ALA A 2 50.96 66.88 20.69
CA ALA A 2 49.52 66.99 20.34
C ALA A 2 48.87 65.64 20.60
N TYR A 3 47.91 65.58 21.54
CA TYR A 3 47.07 64.42 21.78
C TYR A 3 45.91 64.49 20.82
N LEU A 4 45.93 63.65 19.81
CA LEU A 4 44.81 63.43 18.92
C LEU A 4 43.79 62.50 19.60
N SER A 5 42.72 63.11 20.12
CA SER A 5 41.55 62.38 20.63
C SER A 5 40.72 61.88 19.45
N VAL A 6 40.86 60.57 19.16
CA VAL A 6 39.96 59.92 18.23
C VAL A 6 38.65 59.56 18.96
N ARG A 7 37.65 60.46 18.82
CA ARG A 7 36.28 60.18 19.16
C ARG A 7 35.68 59.27 18.04
N ALA A 8 35.82 57.96 18.19
CA ALA A 8 35.04 57.03 17.39
C ALA A 8 33.56 57.19 17.74
N GLY A 9 32.80 57.77 16.79
CA GLY A 9 31.38 57.99 16.92
C GLY A 9 30.62 56.67 16.99
N VAL A 10 30.16 56.32 18.18
CA VAL A 10 29.15 55.25 18.35
C VAL A 10 27.81 55.79 17.89
N LYS A 11 27.62 55.86 16.57
CA LYS A 11 26.34 56.12 15.93
C LYS A 11 25.88 54.91 15.14
N ASN A 12 25.61 53.80 15.82
CA ASN A 12 24.92 52.67 15.15
C ASN A 12 24.20 51.69 16.09
N LYS A 13 23.94 52.10 17.35
CA LYS A 13 23.17 51.22 18.25
C LYS A 13 21.67 51.22 17.91
N GLU A 14 21.11 52.27 17.32
CA GLU A 14 19.68 52.37 17.08
C GLU A 14 19.19 51.55 15.89
N ASN A 15 20.07 51.21 14.94
CA ASN A 15 19.69 50.41 13.76
C ASN A 15 19.99 48.90 13.91
N ILE A 16 20.73 48.52 14.93
CA ILE A 16 21.09 47.08 15.19
C ILE A 16 19.93 46.36 15.91
N ILE A 17 19.26 47.08 16.83
CA ILE A 17 18.19 46.50 17.64
C ILE A 17 17.00 46.12 16.82
N PRO A 18 16.41 46.96 15.90
CA PRO A 18 15.30 46.56 15.08
C PRO A 18 15.68 45.44 14.07
N CYS A 19 16.88 45.46 13.52
CA CYS A 19 17.36 44.43 12.62
C CYS A 19 17.58 43.08 13.38
N LEU A 20 18.00 43.12 14.61
CA LEU A 20 18.18 41.91 15.48
C LEU A 20 16.81 41.36 15.92
N LEU A 21 15.86 42.25 16.27
CA LEU A 21 14.49 41.87 16.62
C LEU A 21 13.73 41.30 15.41
N LEU A 22 13.85 41.90 14.23
CA LEU A 22 13.27 41.32 13.00
C LEU A 22 13.87 39.93 12.66
N LYS A 23 15.17 39.75 12.89
CA LYS A 23 15.79 38.42 12.69
C LYS A 23 15.32 37.41 13.73
N PHE A 24 15.02 37.84 14.95
CA PHE A 24 14.53 36.98 16.01
C PHE A 24 13.10 36.49 15.76
N ASP A 25 12.26 37.33 15.11
CA ASP A 25 10.88 36.99 14.78
C ASP A 25 10.74 36.19 13.48
N ILE A 26 11.58 36.43 12.49
CA ILE A 26 11.54 35.79 11.18
C ILE A 26 12.19 34.40 11.21
N ALA A 27 13.32 34.22 11.89
CA ALA A 27 14.05 32.96 11.92
C ALA A 27 13.23 31.79 12.51
N PRO A 28 12.55 31.92 13.66
CA PRO A 28 11.70 30.85 14.18
C PRO A 28 10.48 30.61 13.31
N ALA A 29 9.90 31.65 12.68
CA ALA A 29 8.78 31.49 11.78
C ALA A 29 9.18 30.73 10.50
N LEU A 30 10.34 31.04 9.92
CA LEU A 30 10.90 30.29 8.80
C LEU A 30 11.20 28.84 9.19
N SER A 31 11.79 28.59 10.35
CA SER A 31 12.09 27.26 10.83
C SER A 31 10.84 26.43 11.01
N LEU A 32 9.78 27.01 11.57
CA LEU A 32 8.47 26.37 11.70
C LEU A 32 7.86 26.07 10.33
N GLY A 33 7.92 27.02 9.40
CA GLY A 33 7.42 26.86 8.04
C GLY A 33 8.13 25.73 7.30
N ILE A 34 9.45 25.66 7.38
CA ILE A 34 10.25 24.57 6.79
C ILE A 34 9.92 23.24 7.47
N GLY A 35 9.79 23.20 8.78
CA GLY A 35 9.39 22.01 9.53
C GLY A 35 8.03 21.48 9.10
N CYS A 36 7.03 22.34 8.97
CA CYS A 36 5.70 21.98 8.47
C CYS A 36 5.77 21.44 7.03
N LEU A 37 6.58 22.06 6.17
CA LEU A 37 6.73 21.65 4.78
C LEU A 37 7.40 20.26 4.68
N ILE A 38 8.41 19.98 5.51
CA ILE A 38 9.05 18.66 5.58
C ILE A 38 8.06 17.60 6.05
N ILE A 39 7.30 17.88 7.10
CA ILE A 39 6.27 16.95 7.60
C ILE A 39 5.24 16.69 6.51
N TRP A 40 4.73 17.73 5.87
CA TRP A 40 3.76 17.59 4.78
C TRP A 40 4.28 16.73 3.63
N SER A 41 5.51 16.98 3.18
CA SER A 41 6.12 16.22 2.08
C SER A 41 6.38 14.76 2.45
N SER A 42 6.62 14.45 3.72
CA SER A 42 6.88 13.09 4.22
C SER A 42 5.62 12.24 4.36
N LEU A 43 4.43 12.83 4.47
CA LEU A 43 3.18 12.10 4.69
C LEU A 43 2.85 11.09 3.58
N GLY A 44 3.22 11.40 2.35
CA GLY A 44 3.04 10.49 1.22
C GLY A 44 3.83 9.19 1.38
N ILE A 45 5.10 9.33 1.70
CA ILE A 45 6.03 8.20 1.91
C ILE A 45 5.59 7.35 3.09
N ILE A 46 5.19 8.01 4.20
CA ILE A 46 4.71 7.30 5.40
C ILE A 46 3.48 6.45 5.06
N ARG A 47 2.51 7.01 4.34
CA ARG A 47 1.30 6.29 3.95
C ARG A 47 1.60 5.09 3.06
N GLU A 48 2.51 5.24 2.11
CA GLU A 48 2.91 4.15 1.21
C GLU A 48 3.63 3.05 1.99
N THR A 49 4.58 3.42 2.85
CA THR A 49 5.30 2.48 3.71
C THR A 49 4.34 1.72 4.64
N LEU A 50 3.39 2.41 5.25
CA LEU A 50 2.39 1.77 6.10
C LEU A 50 1.49 0.82 5.29
N ASN A 51 1.10 1.18 4.06
CA ASN A 51 0.31 0.28 3.21
C ASN A 51 1.07 -1.00 2.89
N ILE A 52 2.37 -0.92 2.60
CA ILE A 52 3.23 -2.09 2.36
C ILE A 52 3.37 -2.94 3.63
N LEU A 53 3.65 -2.31 4.78
CA LEU A 53 3.82 -3.01 6.05
C LEU A 53 2.54 -3.69 6.56
N LEU A 54 1.38 -3.13 6.24
CA LEU A 54 0.07 -3.68 6.60
C LEU A 54 -0.50 -4.61 5.54
N GLU A 55 0.32 -5.00 4.54
CA GLU A 55 -0.10 -5.88 3.45
C GLU A 55 -1.37 -5.38 2.73
N GLY A 56 -1.50 -4.06 2.63
CA GLY A 56 -2.64 -3.45 1.96
C GLY A 56 -2.64 -3.70 0.45
N THR A 57 -3.84 -3.78 -0.12
CA THR A 57 -4.01 -3.94 -1.58
C THR A 57 -3.31 -2.79 -2.32
N PRO A 58 -2.51 -3.11 -3.35
CA PRO A 58 -1.81 -2.11 -4.16
C PRO A 58 -2.77 -1.12 -4.81
N ARG A 59 -2.37 0.14 -4.85
CA ARG A 59 -3.16 1.16 -5.54
C ARG A 59 -3.17 0.89 -7.05
N GLY A 60 -4.37 0.85 -7.63
CA GLY A 60 -4.56 0.63 -9.07
C GLY A 60 -4.79 -0.83 -9.48
N LEU A 61 -4.71 -1.79 -8.58
CA LEU A 61 -5.15 -3.15 -8.80
C LEU A 61 -6.58 -3.35 -8.27
N SER A 62 -7.45 -3.91 -9.10
CA SER A 62 -8.81 -4.31 -8.72
C SER A 62 -8.85 -5.82 -8.55
N VAL A 63 -9.19 -6.26 -7.35
CA VAL A 63 -9.36 -7.69 -7.03
C VAL A 63 -10.48 -8.29 -7.89
N GLU A 64 -11.55 -7.55 -8.15
CA GLU A 64 -12.67 -7.99 -9.00
C GLU A 64 -12.21 -8.26 -10.44
N GLN A 65 -11.32 -7.44 -10.98
CA GLN A 65 -10.77 -7.65 -12.32
C GLN A 65 -9.85 -8.86 -12.37
N ILE A 66 -9.07 -9.10 -11.32
CA ILE A 66 -8.24 -10.30 -11.20
C ILE A 66 -9.13 -11.54 -11.17
N VAL A 67 -10.11 -11.58 -10.26
CA VAL A 67 -11.05 -12.70 -10.14
C VAL A 67 -11.75 -12.98 -11.45
N SER A 68 -12.33 -11.97 -12.10
CA SER A 68 -13.02 -12.13 -13.38
C SER A 68 -12.09 -12.63 -14.50
N SER A 69 -10.84 -12.21 -14.51
CA SER A 69 -9.86 -12.66 -15.51
C SER A 69 -9.42 -14.10 -15.28
N LEU A 70 -9.26 -14.50 -14.03
CA LEU A 70 -8.88 -15.87 -13.66
C LEU A 70 -10.05 -16.85 -13.91
N THR A 71 -11.26 -16.46 -13.57
CA THR A 71 -12.48 -17.27 -13.81
C THR A 71 -12.77 -17.47 -15.30
N ALA A 72 -12.24 -16.59 -16.17
CA ALA A 72 -12.37 -16.73 -17.62
C ALA A 72 -11.42 -17.78 -18.23
N ILE A 73 -10.48 -18.32 -17.45
CA ILE A 73 -9.56 -19.39 -17.91
C ILE A 73 -10.34 -20.70 -17.98
N ASP A 74 -10.21 -21.42 -19.09
CA ASP A 74 -10.85 -22.71 -19.28
C ASP A 74 -10.38 -23.73 -18.23
N GLY A 75 -11.33 -24.41 -17.59
CA GLY A 75 -11.06 -25.33 -16.49
C GLY A 75 -11.08 -24.71 -15.09
N VAL A 76 -11.17 -23.37 -14.97
CA VAL A 76 -11.38 -22.68 -13.69
C VAL A 76 -12.89 -22.53 -13.45
N ASN A 77 -13.39 -23.13 -12.37
CA ASN A 77 -14.80 -23.07 -12.01
C ASN A 77 -15.14 -21.89 -11.08
N ASP A 78 -14.18 -21.53 -10.22
CA ASP A 78 -14.36 -20.47 -9.22
C ASP A 78 -13.01 -19.99 -8.70
N VAL A 79 -12.95 -18.74 -8.23
CA VAL A 79 -11.77 -18.14 -7.60
C VAL A 79 -12.24 -17.38 -6.36
N HIS A 80 -11.70 -17.76 -5.21
CA HIS A 80 -12.08 -17.17 -3.93
C HIS A 80 -10.87 -17.02 -3.01
N ASP A 81 -11.07 -16.40 -1.86
CA ASP A 81 -10.04 -16.11 -0.85
C ASP A 81 -8.82 -15.41 -1.47
N VAL A 82 -9.08 -14.37 -2.26
CA VAL A 82 -8.07 -13.65 -3.02
C VAL A 82 -7.47 -12.54 -2.17
N HIS A 83 -6.20 -12.68 -1.84
CA HIS A 83 -5.40 -11.68 -1.16
C HIS A 83 -4.34 -11.14 -2.10
N VAL A 84 -4.24 -9.82 -2.21
CA VAL A 84 -3.22 -9.15 -3.02
C VAL A 84 -2.57 -8.07 -2.19
N TRP A 85 -1.25 -8.11 -2.08
CA TRP A 85 -0.49 -7.11 -1.30
C TRP A 85 0.78 -6.69 -2.02
N SER A 86 1.35 -5.55 -1.60
CA SER A 86 2.62 -5.06 -2.09
C SER A 86 3.78 -5.63 -1.27
N ILE A 87 4.80 -6.16 -1.94
CA ILE A 87 6.09 -6.52 -1.34
C ILE A 87 7.02 -5.29 -1.36
N SER A 88 6.95 -4.52 -2.44
CA SER A 88 7.67 -3.28 -2.64
C SER A 88 6.84 -2.34 -3.51
N SER A 89 7.38 -1.15 -3.85
CA SER A 89 6.68 -0.19 -4.72
C SER A 89 6.32 -0.75 -6.10
N ASP A 90 7.10 -1.71 -6.62
CA ASP A 90 6.95 -2.26 -7.97
C ASP A 90 6.71 -3.78 -7.99
N SER A 91 6.59 -4.41 -6.83
CA SER A 91 6.40 -5.86 -6.73
C SER A 91 5.21 -6.21 -5.89
N HIS A 92 4.34 -7.04 -6.43
CA HIS A 92 3.13 -7.49 -5.81
C HIS A 92 3.10 -9.01 -5.64
N ALA A 93 2.41 -9.46 -4.60
CA ALA A 93 2.14 -10.86 -4.36
C ALA A 93 0.64 -11.11 -4.34
N LEU A 94 0.26 -12.35 -4.65
CA LEU A 94 -1.12 -12.81 -4.62
C LEU A 94 -1.18 -14.19 -3.99
N SER A 95 -2.18 -14.39 -3.16
CA SER A 95 -2.61 -15.73 -2.73
C SER A 95 -4.09 -15.89 -3.07
N CYS A 96 -4.49 -17.06 -3.56
CA CYS A 96 -5.88 -17.36 -3.84
C CYS A 96 -6.16 -18.86 -3.85
N HIS A 97 -7.43 -19.18 -3.67
CA HIS A 97 -7.97 -20.52 -3.91
C HIS A 97 -8.67 -20.55 -5.27
N VAL A 98 -8.32 -21.55 -6.06
CA VAL A 98 -8.88 -21.76 -7.42
C VAL A 98 -9.55 -23.11 -7.47
N ARG A 99 -10.86 -23.11 -7.69
CA ARG A 99 -11.61 -24.34 -7.82
C ARG A 99 -11.57 -24.83 -9.27
N ILE A 100 -11.10 -26.06 -9.43
CA ILE A 100 -11.03 -26.75 -10.72
C ILE A 100 -11.83 -28.07 -10.64
N ALA A 101 -12.13 -28.66 -11.78
CA ALA A 101 -12.68 -30.01 -11.82
C ALA A 101 -11.63 -31.04 -11.34
N ASP A 102 -12.09 -32.22 -10.93
CA ASP A 102 -11.19 -33.34 -10.68
C ASP A 102 -10.52 -33.76 -12.00
N MET A 103 -9.19 -33.61 -12.03
CA MET A 103 -8.39 -33.83 -13.22
C MET A 103 -7.01 -34.36 -12.90
N PRO A 104 -6.29 -34.98 -13.85
CA PRO A 104 -4.90 -35.38 -13.68
C PRO A 104 -3.99 -34.17 -13.34
N LEU A 105 -2.94 -34.40 -12.55
CA LEU A 105 -1.98 -33.37 -12.16
C LEU A 105 -1.37 -32.65 -13.38
N SER A 106 -1.13 -33.32 -14.48
CA SER A 106 -0.61 -32.74 -15.71
C SER A 106 -1.54 -31.70 -16.35
N GLU A 107 -2.85 -31.87 -16.20
CA GLU A 107 -3.83 -30.89 -16.70
C GLU A 107 -3.94 -29.69 -15.77
N SER A 108 -3.98 -29.92 -14.45
CA SER A 108 -3.98 -28.83 -13.47
C SER A 108 -2.70 -27.98 -13.54
N GLU A 109 -1.55 -28.59 -13.89
CA GLU A 109 -0.31 -27.83 -14.11
C GLU A 109 -0.39 -26.88 -15.32
N ASN A 110 -1.15 -27.24 -16.36
CA ASN A 110 -1.41 -26.35 -17.48
C ASN A 110 -2.26 -25.15 -17.08
N ILE A 111 -3.28 -25.36 -16.25
CA ILE A 111 -4.12 -24.27 -15.70
C ILE A 111 -3.26 -23.38 -14.81
N LEU A 112 -2.43 -23.95 -13.93
CA LEU A 112 -1.53 -23.17 -13.09
C LEU A 112 -0.63 -22.25 -13.91
N ARG A 113 -0.09 -22.77 -15.01
CA ARG A 113 0.76 -21.99 -15.92
C ARG A 113 0.00 -20.81 -16.55
N GLN A 114 -1.21 -21.06 -17.05
CA GLN A 114 -2.07 -20.02 -17.62
C GLN A 114 -2.42 -18.94 -16.58
N VAL A 115 -2.76 -19.35 -15.35
CA VAL A 115 -3.06 -18.42 -14.25
C VAL A 115 -1.83 -17.57 -13.92
N THR A 116 -0.66 -18.17 -13.76
CA THR A 116 0.58 -17.44 -13.42
C THR A 116 1.02 -16.52 -14.55
N ASP A 117 0.93 -16.93 -15.79
CA ASP A 117 1.29 -16.12 -16.96
C ASP A 117 0.34 -14.91 -17.11
N LEU A 118 -0.95 -15.11 -16.87
CA LEU A 118 -1.93 -14.03 -16.89
C LEU A 118 -1.68 -13.01 -15.77
N LEU A 119 -1.42 -13.48 -14.55
CA LEU A 119 -1.11 -12.63 -13.42
C LEU A 119 0.17 -11.83 -13.65
N ALA A 120 1.20 -12.44 -14.19
CA ALA A 120 2.46 -11.79 -14.50
C ALA A 120 2.32 -10.75 -15.63
N SER A 121 1.69 -11.13 -16.73
CA SER A 121 1.62 -10.29 -17.94
C SER A 121 0.64 -9.13 -17.82
N ARG A 122 -0.51 -9.34 -17.21
CA ARG A 122 -1.59 -8.36 -17.16
C ARG A 122 -1.58 -7.51 -15.88
N PHE A 123 -1.22 -8.12 -14.75
CA PHE A 123 -1.30 -7.49 -13.43
C PHE A 123 0.07 -7.22 -12.79
N HIS A 124 1.17 -7.65 -13.44
CA HIS A 124 2.55 -7.53 -12.92
C HIS A 124 2.74 -8.20 -11.55
N ILE A 125 2.00 -9.30 -11.33
CA ILE A 125 2.10 -10.10 -10.11
C ILE A 125 2.96 -11.33 -10.41
N HIS A 126 4.16 -11.37 -9.82
CA HIS A 126 5.16 -12.42 -10.06
C HIS A 126 5.31 -13.40 -8.89
N HIS A 127 4.81 -13.03 -7.71
CA HIS A 127 4.82 -13.89 -6.53
C HIS A 127 3.40 -14.39 -6.28
N THR A 128 3.16 -15.66 -6.56
CA THR A 128 1.82 -16.24 -6.46
C THR A 128 1.83 -17.50 -5.61
N THR A 129 0.86 -17.64 -4.73
CA THR A 129 0.51 -18.86 -4.01
C THR A 129 -0.90 -19.23 -4.41
N ILE A 130 -1.07 -20.35 -5.12
CA ILE A 130 -2.35 -20.78 -5.65
C ILE A 130 -2.65 -22.17 -5.08
N GLN A 131 -3.76 -22.29 -4.38
CA GLN A 131 -4.26 -23.55 -3.90
C GLN A 131 -5.38 -24.01 -4.84
N PHE A 132 -5.22 -25.20 -5.42
CA PHE A 132 -6.29 -25.84 -6.19
C PHE A 132 -7.21 -26.64 -5.30
N GLU A 133 -8.51 -26.53 -5.56
CA GLU A 133 -9.56 -27.23 -4.86
C GLU A 133 -10.50 -27.89 -5.86
N ASN A 134 -10.88 -29.14 -5.62
CA ASN A 134 -11.87 -29.86 -6.44
C ASN A 134 -13.24 -29.92 -5.78
N ALA A 135 -13.36 -29.54 -4.51
CA ALA A 135 -14.60 -29.49 -3.76
C ALA A 135 -14.72 -28.13 -3.05
N LEU A 136 -15.94 -27.75 -2.67
CA LEU A 136 -16.15 -26.60 -1.81
C LEU A 136 -15.49 -26.86 -0.46
N CYS A 137 -14.78 -25.85 0.04
CA CYS A 137 -14.16 -25.89 1.35
C CYS A 137 -15.27 -26.08 2.41
N THR A 138 -15.23 -27.24 3.08
CA THR A 138 -16.23 -27.60 4.11
C THR A 138 -15.83 -27.15 5.52
N ILE A 139 -14.74 -26.40 5.65
CA ILE A 139 -14.25 -25.93 6.95
C ILE A 139 -15.04 -24.66 7.34
N PRO A 140 -15.81 -24.66 8.46
CA PRO A 140 -16.69 -23.57 8.84
C PRO A 140 -16.00 -22.21 9.06
N HIS A 141 -14.68 -22.15 9.03
CA HIS A 141 -13.89 -20.96 9.37
C HIS A 141 -12.79 -20.61 8.36
N GLY A 142 -12.76 -21.24 7.16
CA GLY A 142 -11.56 -21.17 6.32
C GLY A 142 -11.66 -20.37 5.04
N CYS A 143 -12.74 -20.41 4.28
CA CYS A 143 -12.65 -20.02 2.90
C CYS A 143 -13.44 -18.78 2.48
N VAL A 144 -14.46 -18.40 3.17
CA VAL A 144 -15.17 -17.13 2.89
C VAL A 144 -15.82 -16.63 4.18
N ILE A 145 -15.33 -15.53 4.72
CA ILE A 145 -16.13 -14.69 5.60
C ILE A 145 -16.84 -13.72 4.66
N PRO A 146 -18.16 -13.85 4.40
CA PRO A 146 -18.88 -12.86 3.61
C PRO A 146 -18.89 -11.55 4.40
N ILE A 147 -18.09 -10.60 3.94
CA ILE A 147 -18.04 -9.26 4.53
C ILE A 147 -19.43 -8.64 4.31
N GLY A 148 -20.21 -8.51 5.38
CA GLY A 148 -21.49 -7.81 5.39
C GLY A 148 -22.76 -8.65 5.42
N VAL A 149 -22.70 -9.97 5.58
CA VAL A 149 -23.90 -10.77 5.87
C VAL A 149 -24.09 -10.88 7.38
N PRO A 150 -25.21 -10.40 7.96
CA PRO A 150 -25.51 -10.58 9.37
C PRO A 150 -25.47 -12.05 9.78
N ALA A 151 -24.94 -12.36 10.94
CA ALA A 151 -24.75 -13.72 11.48
C ALA A 151 -26.04 -14.60 11.48
N GLU A 152 -27.20 -13.99 11.52
CA GLU A 152 -28.50 -14.67 11.55
C GLU A 152 -28.85 -15.42 10.25
N ARG A 153 -28.20 -15.12 9.13
CA ARG A 153 -28.47 -15.77 7.83
C ARG A 153 -27.56 -16.97 7.54
N GLN A 154 -26.61 -17.25 8.44
CA GLN A 154 -25.67 -18.36 8.26
C GLN A 154 -26.21 -19.70 8.75
N GLU A 155 -27.19 -19.68 9.66
CA GLU A 155 -27.80 -20.91 10.18
C GLU A 155 -28.82 -21.54 9.22
N GLU A 156 -29.47 -20.76 8.37
CA GLU A 156 -30.45 -21.29 7.40
C GLU A 156 -29.83 -21.99 6.18
N ALA A 157 -28.52 -21.78 5.92
CA ALA A 157 -27.81 -22.42 4.79
C ALA A 157 -27.24 -23.81 5.15
N GLN A 158 -27.36 -24.24 6.40
CA GLN A 158 -26.81 -25.52 6.92
C GLN A 158 -27.92 -26.53 7.32
N GLY A 159 -29.20 -26.27 6.96
CA GLY A 159 -30.35 -27.15 7.21
C GLY A 159 -30.76 -28.02 6.03
#